data_47b2cafb4ef99ab8cab0422beb55908d
#
_entry.id   47b2cafb4ef99ab8cab0422beb55908d
#
_cell.length_a   1.000
_cell.length_b   1.000
_cell.length_c   1.000
_cell.angle_alpha   90.00
_cell.angle_beta   90.00
_cell.angle_gamma   90.00
#
_symmetry.space_group_name_H-M   'P 1'
#
loop_
_entity.id
_entity.type
_entity.pdbx_description
1 polymer ?
#
loop_
_entity_poly.entity_id
_entity_poly.type
_entity_poly.pdbx_seq_one_letter_code
_entity_poly.pdbx_strand_id
1 'polypeptide(L)'
;LPPGRPASDDGGVPTATLTTGIDCCYEQHGDPADPTIVLVHGLGSQLLAWPPGFCDLLVGEGFHVLRFDNRDSGLSTCLPDGTAYTLSDMAADAVALLDHLGTADAHFVGMSLGGMIVQTVAAEHPDRCRSMVSMASNTGNSDFGRPGGEVIEAMMAEAPDDPAARTEKEVADNRLWCSTAWYDEGYIRALYAAYTERALQPSGAFERLWGAVVASGN
;
A
#
# COMPACT_ATOMS: atom_id res chain seq x y z
N LEU A 1 13.93 -2.47 26.95
CA LEU A 1 14.53 -1.63 25.91
C LEU A 1 13.83 -0.27 25.93
N PRO A 2 14.54 0.88 25.78
CA PRO A 2 13.89 2.19 25.77
C PRO A 2 13.04 2.37 24.52
N PRO A 3 12.00 3.26 24.56
CA PRO A 3 11.10 3.52 23.44
C PRO A 3 11.88 3.96 22.21
N GLY A 4 11.45 3.48 21.05
CA GLY A 4 12.08 3.73 19.76
C GLY A 4 12.31 5.22 19.52
N ARG A 5 13.48 5.52 18.95
CA ARG A 5 13.95 6.85 18.63
C ARG A 5 13.01 7.48 17.60
N PRO A 6 12.57 8.74 17.78
CA PRO A 6 11.82 9.44 16.72
C PRO A 6 12.71 9.60 15.48
N ALA A 7 12.04 9.78 14.31
CA ALA A 7 12.62 9.93 12.98
C ALA A 7 13.99 10.63 12.95
N SER A 8 14.85 10.19 12.03
CA SER A 8 16.16 10.79 11.78
C SER A 8 16.04 12.30 11.49
N ASP A 9 16.82 13.11 12.17
CA ASP A 9 16.89 14.57 12.09
C ASP A 9 17.45 15.10 10.74
N ASP A 10 17.64 14.22 9.76
CA ASP A 10 18.28 14.52 8.46
C ASP A 10 17.27 14.72 7.29
N GLY A 11 15.99 14.86 7.57
CA GLY A 11 14.96 15.18 6.56
C GLY A 11 14.64 14.01 5.62
N GLY A 12 15.15 12.81 5.87
CA GLY A 12 14.83 11.60 5.13
C GLY A 12 13.50 10.99 5.57
N VAL A 13 12.81 10.31 4.64
CA VAL A 13 11.59 9.55 4.97
C VAL A 13 11.97 8.37 5.88
N PRO A 14 11.29 8.16 7.02
CA PRO A 14 11.61 7.07 7.93
C PRO A 14 11.58 5.71 7.26
N THR A 15 12.57 4.88 7.58
CA THR A 15 12.68 3.50 7.08
C THR A 15 12.93 2.55 8.27
N ALA A 16 12.18 1.44 8.31
CA ALA A 16 12.30 0.39 9.30
C ALA A 16 12.87 -0.87 8.66
N THR A 17 13.96 -1.42 9.17
CA THR A 17 14.39 -2.77 8.80
C THR A 17 13.54 -3.78 9.58
N LEU A 18 12.63 -4.45 8.86
CA LEU A 18 11.68 -5.39 9.44
C LEU A 18 12.31 -6.76 9.69
N THR A 19 11.73 -7.53 10.60
CA THR A 19 12.14 -8.92 10.87
C THR A 19 11.90 -9.85 9.67
N THR A 20 11.08 -9.44 8.70
CA THR A 20 10.86 -10.13 7.42
C THR A 20 11.98 -9.90 6.41
N GLY A 21 12.98 -9.08 6.73
CA GLY A 21 14.10 -8.74 5.86
C GLY A 21 13.81 -7.61 4.86
N ILE A 22 12.70 -6.90 5.02
CA ILE A 22 12.31 -5.76 4.20
C ILE A 22 12.71 -4.45 4.91
N ASP A 23 13.35 -3.55 4.19
CA ASP A 23 13.44 -2.14 4.60
C ASP A 23 12.16 -1.45 4.15
N CYS A 24 11.32 -1.12 5.12
CA CYS A 24 9.98 -0.56 4.90
C CYS A 24 9.99 0.95 5.11
N CYS A 25 9.66 1.68 4.06
CA CYS A 25 9.46 3.13 4.15
C CYS A 25 8.05 3.42 4.68
N TYR A 26 7.95 4.28 5.70
CA TYR A 26 6.67 4.57 6.35
C TYR A 26 6.58 6.03 6.81
N GLU A 27 5.38 6.48 7.10
CA GLU A 27 5.09 7.76 7.71
C GLU A 27 4.06 7.60 8.83
N GLN A 28 4.20 8.43 9.87
CA GLN A 28 3.30 8.48 11.01
C GLN A 28 2.68 9.87 11.14
N HIS A 29 1.39 9.93 11.47
CA HIS A 29 0.63 11.15 11.72
C HIS A 29 -0.13 11.00 13.05
N GLY A 30 -0.21 12.06 13.84
CA GLY A 30 -0.90 12.06 15.14
C GLY A 30 0.00 11.58 16.30
N ASP A 31 -0.62 11.33 17.44
CA ASP A 31 0.06 10.88 18.66
C ASP A 31 0.19 9.35 18.68
N PRO A 32 1.40 8.78 18.79
CA PRO A 32 1.59 7.33 18.91
C PRO A 32 0.91 6.67 20.13
N ALA A 33 0.45 7.47 21.10
CA ALA A 33 -0.32 6.95 22.24
C ALA A 33 -1.81 6.69 21.90
N ASP A 34 -2.30 7.24 20.80
CA ASP A 34 -3.68 7.03 20.33
C ASP A 34 -3.83 5.66 19.63
N PRO A 35 -5.07 5.15 19.49
CA PRO A 35 -5.33 3.95 18.71
C PRO A 35 -4.81 4.06 17.28
N THR A 36 -4.02 3.07 16.83
CA THR A 36 -3.38 3.12 15.51
C THR A 36 -4.30 2.64 14.40
N ILE A 37 -4.32 3.39 13.29
CA ILE A 37 -4.86 2.97 11.98
C ILE A 37 -3.70 2.75 11.01
N VAL A 38 -3.59 1.56 10.45
CA VAL A 38 -2.64 1.22 9.37
C VAL A 38 -3.32 1.32 8.02
N LEU A 39 -2.77 2.13 7.12
CA LEU A 39 -3.29 2.36 5.77
C LEU A 39 -2.44 1.60 4.75
N VAL A 40 -3.05 0.63 4.05
CA VAL A 40 -2.38 -0.25 3.08
C VAL A 40 -2.85 0.06 1.67
N HIS A 41 -1.94 0.50 0.81
CA HIS A 41 -2.25 0.90 -0.56
C HIS A 41 -2.38 -0.30 -1.52
N GLY A 42 -2.90 -0.02 -2.72
CA GLY A 42 -3.13 -1.00 -3.78
C GLY A 42 -1.92 -1.29 -4.66
N LEU A 43 -2.13 -2.17 -5.64
CA LEU A 43 -1.15 -2.52 -6.66
C LEU A 43 -0.71 -1.28 -7.45
N GLY A 44 0.59 -1.16 -7.70
CA GLY A 44 1.18 -0.07 -8.47
C GLY A 44 1.14 1.30 -7.78
N SER A 45 0.69 1.35 -6.52
CA SER A 45 0.61 2.57 -5.73
C SER A 45 1.78 2.69 -4.74
N GLN A 46 1.81 3.81 -4.02
CA GLN A 46 2.73 4.10 -2.93
C GLN A 46 1.94 4.62 -1.73
N LEU A 47 2.58 4.83 -0.58
CA LEU A 47 1.94 5.39 0.62
C LEU A 47 1.22 6.73 0.34
N LEU A 48 1.64 7.47 -0.67
CA LEU A 48 1.00 8.72 -1.11
C LEU A 48 -0.44 8.53 -1.65
N ALA A 49 -0.89 7.29 -1.93
CA ALA A 49 -2.29 6.98 -2.25
C ALA A 49 -3.25 7.41 -1.13
N TRP A 50 -2.73 7.49 0.08
CA TRP A 50 -3.42 8.00 1.25
C TRP A 50 -2.98 9.45 1.48
N PRO A 51 -3.72 10.47 0.95
CA PRO A 51 -3.27 11.85 0.97
C PRO A 51 -3.18 12.40 2.40
N PRO A 52 -2.27 13.35 2.67
CA PRO A 52 -2.11 13.94 4.01
C PRO A 52 -3.42 14.44 4.61
N GLY A 53 -4.26 15.12 3.82
CA GLY A 53 -5.56 15.60 4.30
C GLY A 53 -6.50 14.50 4.79
N PHE A 54 -6.42 13.27 4.23
CA PHE A 54 -7.15 12.11 4.74
C PHE A 54 -6.56 11.63 6.07
N CYS A 55 -5.23 11.58 6.17
CA CYS A 55 -4.56 11.25 7.43
C CYS A 55 -4.92 12.27 8.52
N ASP A 56 -4.91 13.56 8.20
CA ASP A 56 -5.26 14.65 9.13
C ASP A 56 -6.71 14.54 9.66
N LEU A 57 -7.65 14.10 8.82
CA LEU A 57 -9.03 13.84 9.25
C LEU A 57 -9.09 12.74 10.31
N LEU A 58 -8.35 11.63 10.10
CA LEU A 58 -8.30 10.52 11.06
C LEU A 58 -7.60 10.94 12.37
N VAL A 59 -6.52 11.72 12.25
CA VAL A 59 -5.86 12.32 13.43
C VAL A 59 -6.81 13.23 14.21
N GLY A 60 -7.63 14.02 13.50
CA GLY A 60 -8.65 14.86 14.10
C GLY A 60 -9.72 14.09 14.88
N GLU A 61 -9.93 12.82 14.56
CA GLU A 61 -10.83 11.89 15.28
C GLU A 61 -10.12 11.13 16.43
N GLY A 62 -8.86 11.45 16.74
CA GLY A 62 -8.11 10.86 17.84
C GLY A 62 -7.43 9.53 17.49
N PHE A 63 -6.99 9.36 16.25
CA PHE A 63 -6.21 8.20 15.84
C PHE A 63 -4.75 8.57 15.53
N HIS A 64 -3.85 7.66 15.85
CA HIS A 64 -2.52 7.61 15.27
C HIS A 64 -2.61 6.93 13.90
N VAL A 65 -2.09 7.55 12.84
CA VAL A 65 -2.18 7.02 11.47
C VAL A 65 -0.80 6.62 10.98
N LEU A 66 -0.70 5.37 10.51
CA LEU A 66 0.50 4.79 9.91
C LEU A 66 0.20 4.45 8.45
N ARG A 67 0.97 5.00 7.52
CA ARG A 67 0.98 4.61 6.11
C ARG A 67 2.38 4.20 5.68
N PHE A 68 2.50 3.21 4.81
CA PHE A 68 3.79 2.66 4.41
C PHE A 68 3.77 2.20 2.96
N ASP A 69 4.94 2.10 2.36
CA ASP A 69 5.13 1.45 1.07
C ASP A 69 5.25 -0.07 1.27
N ASN A 70 4.42 -0.84 0.57
CA ASN A 70 4.56 -2.28 0.51
C ASN A 70 5.93 -2.68 -0.09
N ARG A 71 6.40 -3.93 0.14
CA ARG A 71 7.53 -4.48 -0.63
C ARG A 71 7.30 -4.29 -2.13
N ASP A 72 8.33 -4.08 -2.90
CA ASP A 72 8.28 -3.77 -4.34
C ASP A 72 7.51 -2.49 -4.70
N SER A 73 7.34 -1.58 -3.75
CA SER A 73 6.64 -0.31 -3.97
C SER A 73 7.41 0.86 -3.35
N GLY A 74 7.31 2.02 -3.98
CA GLY A 74 7.84 3.27 -3.46
C GLY A 74 9.31 3.20 -3.08
N LEU A 75 9.62 3.55 -1.83
CA LEU A 75 10.96 3.55 -1.26
C LEU A 75 11.27 2.31 -0.39
N SER A 76 10.34 1.37 -0.29
CA SER A 76 10.59 0.10 0.38
C SER A 76 11.44 -0.84 -0.48
N THR A 77 11.96 -1.91 0.13
CA THR A 77 12.80 -2.90 -0.55
C THR A 77 12.14 -3.38 -1.83
N CYS A 78 12.85 -3.22 -2.94
CA CYS A 78 12.57 -3.89 -4.20
C CYS A 78 13.32 -5.22 -4.22
N LEU A 79 12.59 -6.31 -4.42
CA LEU A 79 13.16 -7.65 -4.41
C LEU A 79 13.81 -8.01 -5.76
N PRO A 80 14.82 -8.90 -5.77
CA PRO A 80 15.46 -9.38 -7.00
C PRO A 80 14.46 -10.07 -7.93
N ASP A 81 14.73 -10.01 -9.23
CA ASP A 81 13.96 -10.76 -10.24
C ASP A 81 13.94 -12.26 -9.93
N GLY A 82 12.78 -12.88 -10.18
CA GLY A 82 12.55 -14.29 -9.86
C GLY A 82 12.20 -14.56 -8.40
N THR A 83 12.20 -13.57 -7.52
CA THR A 83 11.67 -13.73 -6.16
C THR A 83 10.15 -13.86 -6.22
N ALA A 84 9.60 -14.84 -5.49
CA ALA A 84 8.17 -14.98 -5.31
C ALA A 84 7.82 -14.78 -3.83
N TYR A 85 6.66 -14.18 -3.58
CA TYR A 85 6.09 -14.02 -2.25
C TYR A 85 4.56 -14.06 -2.31
N THR A 86 3.93 -14.07 -1.17
CA THR A 86 2.48 -14.25 -1.01
C THR A 86 1.85 -13.06 -0.29
N LEU A 87 0.52 -13.03 -0.21
CA LEU A 87 -0.19 -12.07 0.64
C LEU A 87 0.15 -12.27 2.13
N SER A 88 0.45 -13.51 2.56
CA SER A 88 0.91 -13.80 3.93
C SER A 88 2.25 -13.12 4.23
N ASP A 89 3.18 -13.10 3.27
CA ASP A 89 4.44 -12.37 3.43
C ASP A 89 4.22 -10.86 3.55
N MET A 90 3.28 -10.30 2.76
CA MET A 90 2.94 -8.88 2.82
C MET A 90 2.18 -8.52 4.12
N ALA A 91 1.32 -9.42 4.60
CA ALA A 91 0.65 -9.28 5.89
C ALA A 91 1.66 -9.30 7.05
N ALA A 92 2.65 -10.21 6.96
CA ALA A 92 3.74 -10.28 7.94
C ALA A 92 4.58 -9.00 7.97
N ASP A 93 4.81 -8.31 6.83
CA ASP A 93 5.48 -7.01 6.79
C ASP A 93 4.70 -5.95 7.59
N ALA A 94 3.39 -5.88 7.35
CA ALA A 94 2.54 -4.92 8.06
C ALA A 94 2.54 -5.15 9.58
N VAL A 95 2.54 -6.41 10.01
CA VAL A 95 2.64 -6.79 11.43
C VAL A 95 4.04 -6.50 11.98
N ALA A 96 5.09 -6.81 11.23
CA ALA A 96 6.47 -6.53 11.63
C ALA A 96 6.73 -5.02 11.77
N LEU A 97 6.05 -4.18 10.98
CA LEU A 97 6.10 -2.73 11.14
C LEU A 97 5.48 -2.29 12.47
N LEU A 98 4.36 -2.88 12.89
CA LEU A 98 3.79 -2.65 14.23
C LEU A 98 4.78 -3.06 15.33
N ASP A 99 5.47 -4.21 15.17
CA ASP A 99 6.47 -4.67 16.12
C ASP A 99 7.65 -3.68 16.23
N HIS A 100 8.14 -3.18 15.09
CA HIS A 100 9.20 -2.17 15.04
C HIS A 100 8.80 -0.89 15.81
N LEU A 101 7.54 -0.49 15.71
CA LEU A 101 7.01 0.71 16.37
C LEU A 101 6.55 0.46 17.81
N GLY A 102 6.57 -0.79 18.29
CA GLY A 102 6.10 -1.16 19.63
C GLY A 102 4.58 -1.07 19.78
N THR A 103 3.83 -1.11 18.65
CA THR A 103 2.37 -1.06 18.60
C THR A 103 1.80 -2.48 18.74
N ALA A 104 0.98 -2.72 19.76
CA ALA A 104 0.49 -4.07 20.06
C ALA A 104 -0.52 -4.57 19.03
N ASP A 105 -1.45 -3.72 18.62
CA ASP A 105 -2.52 -4.01 17.66
C ASP A 105 -2.97 -2.73 16.96
N ALA A 106 -3.69 -2.85 15.84
CA ALA A 106 -4.16 -1.71 15.07
C ALA A 106 -5.49 -1.99 14.35
N HIS A 107 -6.14 -0.92 13.91
CA HIS A 107 -7.17 -0.97 12.88
C HIS A 107 -6.48 -0.98 11.52
N PHE A 108 -6.92 -1.83 10.60
CA PHE A 108 -6.33 -1.93 9.26
C PHE A 108 -7.31 -1.44 8.20
N VAL A 109 -6.86 -0.57 7.31
CA VAL A 109 -7.63 -0.06 6.17
C VAL A 109 -6.84 -0.32 4.91
N GLY A 110 -7.39 -1.10 4.00
CA GLY A 110 -6.72 -1.46 2.76
C GLY A 110 -7.59 -1.25 1.52
N MET A 111 -6.96 -0.86 0.42
CA MET A 111 -7.62 -0.66 -0.86
C MET A 111 -7.06 -1.61 -1.91
N SER A 112 -7.92 -2.28 -2.70
CA SER A 112 -7.53 -3.22 -3.76
C SER A 112 -6.61 -4.32 -3.22
N LEU A 113 -5.38 -4.47 -3.70
CA LEU A 113 -4.35 -5.36 -3.13
C LEU A 113 -4.19 -5.13 -1.61
N GLY A 114 -4.17 -3.86 -1.18
CA GLY A 114 -4.12 -3.54 0.25
C GLY A 114 -5.32 -4.11 1.03
N GLY A 115 -6.49 -4.17 0.40
CA GLY A 115 -7.67 -4.82 0.96
C GLY A 115 -7.50 -6.34 1.13
N MET A 116 -6.81 -7.01 0.20
CA MET A 116 -6.46 -8.44 0.34
C MET A 116 -5.44 -8.64 1.47
N ILE A 117 -4.43 -7.78 1.57
CA ILE A 117 -3.43 -7.83 2.63
C ILE A 117 -4.08 -7.69 4.01
N VAL A 118 -4.98 -6.72 4.22
CA VAL A 118 -5.62 -6.53 5.53
C VAL A 118 -6.58 -7.67 5.88
N GLN A 119 -7.21 -8.32 4.88
CA GLN A 119 -7.97 -9.55 5.10
C GLN A 119 -7.06 -10.69 5.58
N THR A 120 -5.87 -10.81 4.99
CA THR A 120 -4.86 -11.80 5.39
C THR A 120 -4.34 -11.50 6.81
N VAL A 121 -4.07 -10.22 7.14
CA VAL A 121 -3.72 -9.83 8.52
C VAL A 121 -4.82 -10.26 9.50
N ALA A 122 -6.09 -9.99 9.19
CA ALA A 122 -7.19 -10.36 10.09
C ALA A 122 -7.35 -11.88 10.25
N ALA A 123 -7.03 -12.67 9.21
CA ALA A 123 -7.14 -14.12 9.23
C ALA A 123 -5.95 -14.80 9.93
N GLU A 124 -4.73 -14.34 9.68
CA GLU A 124 -3.50 -15.00 10.12
C GLU A 124 -2.90 -14.38 11.39
N HIS A 125 -3.23 -13.10 11.67
CA HIS A 125 -2.75 -12.36 12.84
C HIS A 125 -3.91 -11.69 13.61
N PRO A 126 -4.95 -12.46 14.03
CA PRO A 126 -6.16 -11.89 14.62
C PRO A 126 -5.89 -11.08 15.89
N ASP A 127 -4.87 -11.43 16.66
CA ASP A 127 -4.49 -10.71 17.88
C ASP A 127 -3.86 -9.34 17.60
N ARG A 128 -3.48 -9.07 16.35
CA ARG A 128 -2.88 -7.81 15.90
C ARG A 128 -3.87 -6.91 15.18
N CYS A 129 -5.07 -7.43 14.84
CA CYS A 129 -6.10 -6.75 14.07
C CYS A 129 -7.33 -6.44 14.93
N ARG A 130 -7.49 -5.18 15.37
CA ARG A 130 -8.67 -4.72 16.11
C ARG A 130 -9.93 -4.71 15.25
N SER A 131 -9.79 -4.22 14.03
CA SER A 131 -10.81 -4.25 12.99
C SER A 131 -10.15 -4.04 11.62
N MET A 132 -10.88 -4.39 10.56
CA MET A 132 -10.41 -4.12 9.21
C MET A 132 -11.49 -3.47 8.35
N VAL A 133 -11.04 -2.64 7.39
CA VAL A 133 -11.84 -2.12 6.28
C VAL A 133 -11.15 -2.52 4.99
N SER A 134 -11.84 -3.31 4.17
CA SER A 134 -11.36 -3.74 2.86
C SER A 134 -12.19 -3.04 1.79
N MET A 135 -11.56 -2.17 0.98
CA MET A 135 -12.22 -1.34 -0.04
C MET A 135 -11.79 -1.74 -1.43
N ALA A 136 -12.75 -1.76 -2.39
CA ALA A 136 -12.49 -2.06 -3.80
C ALA A 136 -11.61 -3.33 -3.97
N SER A 137 -11.90 -4.37 -3.20
CA SER A 137 -11.10 -5.58 -3.07
C SER A 137 -12.00 -6.83 -3.08
N ASN A 138 -11.40 -8.00 -3.09
CA ASN A 138 -12.10 -9.28 -3.00
C ASN A 138 -11.33 -10.26 -2.11
N THR A 139 -11.90 -11.45 -1.90
CA THR A 139 -11.33 -12.51 -1.06
C THR A 139 -10.44 -13.48 -1.84
N GLY A 140 -10.13 -13.22 -3.10
CA GLY A 140 -9.50 -14.19 -4.00
C GLY A 140 -10.47 -15.19 -4.62
N ASN A 141 -11.73 -15.22 -4.19
CA ASN A 141 -12.76 -16.08 -4.79
C ASN A 141 -13.06 -15.64 -6.21
N SER A 142 -12.83 -16.55 -7.17
CA SER A 142 -13.01 -16.29 -8.60
C SER A 142 -14.47 -16.03 -9.02
N ASP A 143 -15.45 -16.37 -8.19
CA ASP A 143 -16.86 -16.22 -8.51
C ASP A 143 -17.39 -14.81 -8.23
N PHE A 144 -16.67 -14.00 -7.46
CA PHE A 144 -17.12 -12.68 -7.01
C PHE A 144 -16.05 -11.60 -7.18
N GLY A 145 -16.49 -10.40 -7.55
CA GLY A 145 -15.65 -9.20 -7.50
C GLY A 145 -14.53 -9.16 -8.54
N ARG A 146 -14.64 -9.89 -9.64
CA ARG A 146 -13.66 -9.81 -10.74
C ARG A 146 -13.77 -8.46 -11.45
N PRO A 147 -12.64 -7.78 -11.73
CA PRO A 147 -12.63 -6.64 -12.62
C PRO A 147 -13.12 -7.01 -14.01
N GLY A 148 -13.72 -6.05 -14.73
CA GLY A 148 -14.06 -6.22 -16.15
C GLY A 148 -12.81 -6.48 -17.01
N GLY A 149 -12.99 -7.13 -18.18
CA GLY A 149 -11.89 -7.49 -19.07
C GLY A 149 -11.01 -6.30 -19.46
N GLU A 150 -11.60 -5.17 -19.80
CA GLU A 150 -10.87 -3.93 -20.14
C GLU A 150 -10.06 -3.36 -18.97
N VAL A 151 -10.54 -3.52 -17.73
CA VAL A 151 -9.77 -3.15 -16.52
C VAL A 151 -8.54 -4.04 -16.38
N ILE A 152 -8.71 -5.35 -16.58
CA ILE A 152 -7.59 -6.31 -16.51
C ILE A 152 -6.58 -6.01 -17.63
N GLU A 153 -7.03 -5.75 -18.85
CA GLU A 153 -6.17 -5.39 -19.98
C GLU A 153 -5.37 -4.12 -19.68
N ALA A 154 -6.00 -3.08 -19.14
CA ALA A 154 -5.33 -1.84 -18.77
C ALA A 154 -4.28 -2.06 -17.65
N MET A 155 -4.63 -2.86 -16.62
CA MET A 155 -3.72 -3.19 -15.53
C MET A 155 -2.50 -4.01 -15.99
N MET A 156 -2.67 -4.89 -16.98
CA MET A 156 -1.62 -5.77 -17.51
C MET A 156 -0.83 -5.14 -18.66
N ALA A 157 -1.26 -3.99 -19.17
CA ALA A 157 -0.57 -3.28 -20.23
C ALA A 157 0.76 -2.74 -19.73
N GLU A 158 1.82 -2.96 -20.50
CA GLU A 158 3.17 -2.48 -20.18
C GLU A 158 3.17 -0.97 -19.95
N ALA A 159 3.77 -0.55 -18.84
CA ALA A 159 3.90 0.85 -18.53
C ALA A 159 5.03 1.48 -19.36
N PRO A 160 4.81 2.66 -19.98
CA PRO A 160 5.87 3.35 -20.72
C PRO A 160 7.08 3.65 -19.82
N ASP A 161 8.28 3.59 -20.42
CA ASP A 161 9.53 3.98 -19.73
C ASP A 161 9.59 5.50 -19.49
N ASP A 162 9.04 6.29 -20.40
CA ASP A 162 8.99 7.75 -20.26
C ASP A 162 8.03 8.14 -19.11
N PRO A 163 8.52 8.90 -18.11
CA PRO A 163 7.73 9.29 -16.94
C PRO A 163 6.45 10.05 -17.29
N ALA A 164 6.48 10.92 -18.29
CA ALA A 164 5.32 11.70 -18.70
C ALA A 164 4.27 10.79 -19.37
N ALA A 165 4.70 9.91 -20.28
CA ALA A 165 3.83 8.95 -20.95
C ALA A 165 3.22 7.95 -19.93
N ARG A 166 4.00 7.54 -18.91
CA ARG A 166 3.49 6.72 -17.81
C ARG A 166 2.38 7.41 -17.05
N THR A 167 2.57 8.68 -16.69
CA THR A 167 1.53 9.49 -16.03
C THR A 167 0.26 9.59 -16.89
N GLU A 168 0.38 9.80 -18.20
CA GLU A 168 -0.76 9.85 -19.11
C GLU A 168 -1.51 8.52 -19.17
N LYS A 169 -0.78 7.39 -19.21
CA LYS A 169 -1.38 6.05 -19.14
C LYS A 169 -2.20 5.90 -17.85
N GLU A 170 -1.60 6.22 -16.70
CA GLU A 170 -2.27 6.10 -15.40
C GLU A 170 -3.51 7.00 -15.30
N VAL A 171 -3.46 8.21 -15.86
CA VAL A 171 -4.63 9.09 -15.94
C VAL A 171 -5.75 8.47 -16.79
N ALA A 172 -5.40 7.87 -17.92
CA ALA A 172 -6.37 7.19 -18.78
C ALA A 172 -6.98 5.96 -18.10
N ASP A 173 -6.14 5.14 -17.48
CA ASP A 173 -6.54 3.91 -16.80
C ASP A 173 -7.45 4.19 -15.60
N ASN A 174 -7.14 5.22 -14.81
CA ASN A 174 -7.96 5.60 -13.66
C ASN A 174 -9.40 5.99 -14.04
N ARG A 175 -9.67 6.37 -15.28
CA ARG A 175 -11.05 6.59 -15.77
C ARG A 175 -11.87 5.31 -15.83
N LEU A 176 -11.22 4.13 -15.91
CA LEU A 176 -11.91 2.84 -15.99
C LEU A 176 -12.41 2.37 -14.62
N TRP A 177 -11.70 2.69 -13.54
CA TRP A 177 -12.05 2.19 -12.20
C TRP A 177 -12.43 3.27 -11.18
N CYS A 178 -12.23 4.54 -11.49
CA CYS A 178 -12.71 5.62 -10.64
C CYS A 178 -14.19 5.91 -10.86
N SER A 179 -14.85 6.46 -9.82
CA SER A 179 -16.22 6.95 -9.93
C SER A 179 -16.31 8.09 -10.95
N THR A 180 -17.13 7.97 -11.96
CA THR A 180 -17.34 9.03 -12.95
C THR A 180 -17.86 10.35 -12.35
N ALA A 181 -18.53 10.27 -11.19
CA ALA A 181 -19.06 11.44 -10.49
C ALA A 181 -18.01 12.21 -9.70
N TRP A 182 -16.89 11.55 -9.34
CA TRP A 182 -15.86 12.09 -8.48
C TRP A 182 -14.45 12.04 -9.09
N TYR A 183 -14.36 11.70 -10.38
CA TYR A 183 -13.09 11.67 -11.08
C TYR A 183 -12.51 13.07 -11.23
N ASP A 184 -11.34 13.27 -10.63
CA ASP A 184 -10.55 14.51 -10.75
C ASP A 184 -9.24 14.19 -11.47
N GLU A 185 -9.19 14.49 -12.76
CA GLU A 185 -8.00 14.26 -13.58
C GLU A 185 -6.78 15.03 -13.08
N GLY A 186 -6.97 16.26 -12.60
CA GLY A 186 -5.88 17.09 -12.08
C GLY A 186 -5.25 16.45 -10.85
N TYR A 187 -6.07 15.93 -9.95
CA TYR A 187 -5.61 15.20 -8.78
C TYR A 187 -4.87 13.91 -9.15
N ILE A 188 -5.43 13.07 -10.03
CA ILE A 188 -4.81 11.82 -10.47
C ILE A 188 -3.46 12.10 -11.14
N ARG A 189 -3.40 13.06 -12.04
CA ARG A 189 -2.17 13.49 -12.71
C ARG A 189 -1.09 13.92 -11.72
N ALA A 190 -1.44 14.76 -10.74
CA ALA A 190 -0.52 15.21 -9.71
C ALA A 190 -0.03 14.06 -8.84
N LEU A 191 -0.90 13.11 -8.48
CA LEU A 191 -0.55 11.94 -7.67
C LEU A 191 0.47 11.04 -8.39
N TYR A 192 0.23 10.69 -9.65
CA TYR A 192 1.15 9.83 -10.41
C TYR A 192 2.45 10.53 -10.80
N ALA A 193 2.42 11.84 -11.02
CA ALA A 193 3.65 12.63 -11.16
C ALA A 193 4.48 12.57 -9.85
N ALA A 194 3.84 12.70 -8.69
CA ALA A 194 4.50 12.59 -7.40
C ALA A 194 5.05 11.18 -7.14
N TYR A 195 4.35 10.11 -7.57
CA TYR A 195 4.88 8.74 -7.50
C TYR A 195 6.16 8.61 -8.31
N THR A 196 6.14 9.11 -9.54
CA THR A 196 7.28 9.05 -10.47
C THR A 196 8.48 9.84 -9.94
N GLU A 197 8.25 11.04 -9.39
CA GLU A 197 9.29 11.87 -8.79
C GLU A 197 9.90 11.23 -7.53
N ARG A 198 9.05 10.60 -6.69
CA ARG A 198 9.49 9.98 -5.45
C ARG A 198 10.24 8.67 -5.68
N ALA A 199 9.70 7.78 -6.48
CA ALA A 199 10.31 6.49 -6.81
C ALA A 199 9.64 5.87 -8.03
N LEU A 200 10.40 5.63 -9.08
CA LEU A 200 9.93 4.79 -10.20
C LEU A 200 9.84 3.35 -9.72
N GLN A 201 8.72 2.70 -10.00
CA GLN A 201 8.59 1.27 -9.74
C GLN A 201 9.58 0.50 -10.61
N PRO A 202 10.47 -0.32 -10.02
CA PRO A 202 11.44 -1.08 -10.78
C PRO A 202 10.79 -2.13 -11.70
N SER A 203 11.51 -2.50 -12.75
CA SER A 203 11.13 -3.63 -13.61
C SER A 203 10.93 -4.90 -12.77
N GLY A 204 9.93 -5.70 -13.11
CA GLY A 204 9.59 -6.93 -12.42
C GLY A 204 8.83 -6.77 -11.10
N ALA A 205 8.75 -5.56 -10.54
CA ALA A 205 8.03 -5.33 -9.28
C ALA A 205 6.51 -5.56 -9.42
N PHE A 206 5.93 -5.10 -10.53
CA PHE A 206 4.51 -5.30 -10.82
C PHE A 206 4.18 -6.79 -10.94
N GLU A 207 5.00 -7.55 -11.66
CA GLU A 207 4.82 -8.99 -11.88
C GLU A 207 4.89 -9.76 -10.56
N ARG A 208 5.78 -9.37 -9.64
CA ARG A 208 5.89 -10.00 -8.31
C ARG A 208 4.66 -9.69 -7.45
N LEU A 209 4.21 -8.44 -7.41
CA LEU A 209 3.00 -8.02 -6.72
C LEU A 209 1.75 -8.72 -7.28
N TRP A 210 1.65 -8.80 -8.61
CA TRP A 210 0.56 -9.51 -9.27
C TRP A 210 0.62 -11.01 -9.00
N GLY A 211 1.83 -11.58 -8.96
CA GLY A 211 2.07 -12.98 -8.58
C GLY A 211 1.52 -13.31 -7.20
N ALA A 212 1.68 -12.42 -6.22
CA ALA A 212 1.13 -12.59 -4.87
C ALA A 212 -0.41 -12.58 -4.89
N VAL A 213 -1.03 -11.72 -5.72
CA VAL A 213 -2.51 -11.70 -5.90
C VAL A 213 -3.00 -13.02 -6.50
N VAL A 214 -2.35 -13.49 -7.57
CA VAL A 214 -2.76 -14.73 -8.27
C VAL A 214 -2.55 -15.96 -7.40
N ALA A 215 -1.46 -16.02 -6.63
CA ALA A 215 -1.16 -17.14 -5.75
C ALA A 215 -2.18 -17.30 -4.61
N SER A 216 -2.89 -16.25 -4.24
CA SER A 216 -3.90 -16.25 -3.16
C SER A 216 -5.32 -16.58 -3.65
N GLY A 217 -5.55 -16.51 -4.96
CA GLY A 217 -6.83 -16.86 -5.59
C GLY A 217 -6.80 -18.27 -6.13
N ASN A 218 -7.40 -19.21 -5.42
CA ASN A 218 -7.67 -20.56 -5.95
C ASN A 218 -8.81 -20.53 -6.94
#